data_751ef236c7bd9429adb3ac99e57c8b41
#
_entry.id   751ef236c7bd9429adb3ac99e57c8b41
#
_cell.length_a   1.000
_cell.length_b   1.000
_cell.length_c   1.000
_cell.angle_alpha   90.00
_cell.angle_beta   90.00
_cell.angle_gamma   90.00
#
_symmetry.space_group_name_H-M   'P 1'
#
loop_
_entity.id
_entity.type
_entity.pdbx_description
1 polymer ?
#
loop_
_entity_poly.entity_id
_entity_poly.type
_entity_poly.pdbx_seq_one_letter_code
_entity_poly.pdbx_strand_id
1 'polypeptide(L)'
;MKNILDMSINEMAGIEFDCECGHHHKLDIKHISIGKGALPSIVEMAEPFKGKKIFMLSDDNTFAAAGERTLALLQEAGHDVKSFTFHTGKDILIPDEKALGRLFMELDHTLIT
;
A
#
# COMPACT_ATOMS: atom_id res chain seq x y z
N MET A 1 17.28 1.19 24.01
CA MET A 1 16.33 1.37 22.89
C MET A 1 15.50 2.62 23.17
N LYS A 2 15.23 3.42 22.16
CA LYS A 2 14.36 4.58 22.28
C LYS A 2 12.95 4.13 22.68
N ASN A 3 12.30 4.85 23.59
CA ASN A 3 10.91 4.52 23.96
C ASN A 3 10.02 4.66 22.73
N ILE A 4 9.17 3.66 22.47
CA ILE A 4 8.26 3.66 21.32
C ILE A 4 7.33 4.90 21.30
N LEU A 5 6.98 5.42 22.46
CA LEU A 5 6.14 6.62 22.59
C LEU A 5 6.84 7.92 22.15
N ASP A 6 8.16 7.90 22.11
CA ASP A 6 9.00 9.03 21.68
C ASP A 6 9.43 8.93 20.21
N MET A 7 9.04 7.86 19.53
CA MET A 7 9.38 7.63 18.12
C MET A 7 8.36 8.30 17.20
N SER A 8 8.83 8.86 16.11
CA SER A 8 7.95 9.22 15.00
C SER A 8 7.43 7.96 14.30
N ILE A 9 6.31 8.06 13.61
CA ILE A 9 5.74 6.93 12.88
C ILE A 9 6.74 6.37 11.85
N ASN A 10 7.48 7.23 11.19
CA ASN A 10 8.47 6.81 10.20
C ASN A 10 9.61 5.97 10.82
N GLU A 11 10.00 6.27 12.06
CA GLU A 11 11.01 5.51 12.79
C GLU A 11 10.52 4.12 13.23
N MET A 12 9.22 3.88 13.21
CA MET A 12 8.63 2.59 13.61
C MET A 12 8.76 1.51 12.55
N ALA A 13 9.17 1.86 11.33
CA ALA A 13 9.34 0.87 10.27
C ALA A 13 10.41 -0.17 10.66
N GLY A 14 10.04 -1.45 10.61
CA GLY A 14 10.94 -2.56 10.93
C GLY A 14 11.31 -2.71 12.41
N ILE A 15 10.64 -1.99 13.31
CA ILE A 15 10.91 -2.06 14.75
C ILE A 15 10.57 -3.44 15.31
N GLU A 16 11.39 -3.90 16.24
CA GLU A 16 11.23 -5.16 16.96
C GLU A 16 11.68 -4.96 18.40
N PHE A 17 10.87 -5.36 19.37
CA PHE A 17 11.19 -5.18 20.79
C PHE A 17 10.41 -6.12 21.71
N ASP A 18 11.00 -6.40 22.87
CA ASP A 18 10.34 -7.08 23.97
C ASP A 18 9.55 -6.06 24.79
N CYS A 19 8.26 -6.32 24.96
CA CYS A 19 7.35 -5.41 25.64
C CYS A 19 7.12 -5.80 27.10
N GLU A 20 6.86 -4.81 27.95
CA GLU A 20 6.44 -5.03 29.34
C GLU A 20 5.14 -5.85 29.47
N CYS A 21 4.35 -5.95 28.39
CA CYS A 21 3.17 -6.83 28.36
C CYS A 21 3.51 -8.33 28.33
N GLY A 22 4.79 -8.69 28.26
CA GLY A 22 5.28 -10.07 28.23
C GLY A 22 5.32 -10.68 26.82
N HIS A 23 5.02 -9.90 25.79
CA HIS A 23 5.07 -10.36 24.40
C HIS A 23 6.17 -9.66 23.62
N HIS A 24 6.72 -10.39 22.64
CA HIS A 24 7.62 -9.83 21.65
C HIS A 24 6.78 -9.21 20.51
N HIS A 25 7.03 -7.94 20.21
CA HIS A 25 6.37 -7.21 19.13
C HIS A 25 7.32 -6.98 17.98
N LYS A 26 6.80 -7.16 16.77
CA LYS A 26 7.51 -6.90 15.52
C LYS A 26 6.60 -6.23 14.52
N LEU A 27 7.08 -5.20 13.88
CA LEU A 27 6.39 -4.51 12.78
C LEU A 27 7.11 -4.81 11.46
N ASP A 28 6.57 -5.74 10.70
CA ASP A 28 7.10 -6.14 9.39
C ASP A 28 6.72 -5.16 8.27
N ILE A 29 6.89 -3.87 8.52
CA ILE A 29 6.71 -2.81 7.54
C ILE A 29 8.08 -2.21 7.24
N LYS A 30 8.50 -2.25 5.99
CA LYS A 30 9.83 -1.78 5.58
C LYS A 30 9.91 -0.27 5.45
N HIS A 31 8.83 0.36 5.00
CA HIS A 31 8.80 1.80 4.73
C HIS A 31 7.49 2.41 5.18
N ILE A 32 7.57 3.55 5.84
CA ILE A 32 6.42 4.39 6.20
C ILE A 32 6.75 5.82 5.79
N SER A 33 5.89 6.45 5.03
CA SER A 33 6.04 7.85 4.65
C SER A 33 4.68 8.56 4.76
N ILE A 34 4.61 9.54 5.65
CA ILE A 34 3.38 10.28 5.95
C ILE A 34 3.68 11.77 5.92
N GLY A 35 2.86 12.52 5.22
CA GLY A 35 2.96 13.97 5.15
C GLY A 35 2.78 14.52 3.75
N LYS A 36 2.83 15.85 3.64
CA LYS A 36 2.81 16.51 2.34
C LYS A 36 4.01 16.08 1.51
N GLY A 37 3.77 15.72 0.25
CA GLY A 37 4.85 15.27 -0.63
C GLY A 37 5.30 13.82 -0.39
N ALA A 38 4.59 13.04 0.43
CA ALA A 38 4.91 11.63 0.67
C ALA A 38 4.66 10.72 -0.54
N LEU A 39 3.67 11.06 -1.37
CA LEU A 39 3.25 10.18 -2.47
C LEU A 39 4.38 9.83 -3.47
N PRO A 40 5.26 10.75 -3.89
CA PRO A 40 6.36 10.40 -4.79
C PRO A 40 7.34 9.35 -4.24
N SER A 41 7.40 9.14 -2.92
CA SER A 41 8.24 8.10 -2.33
C SER A 41 7.84 6.67 -2.71
N ILE A 42 6.64 6.48 -3.29
CA ILE A 42 6.21 5.18 -3.82
C ILE A 42 7.17 4.65 -4.89
N VAL A 43 7.80 5.51 -5.66
CA VAL A 43 8.77 5.12 -6.69
C VAL A 43 9.98 4.42 -6.07
N GLU A 44 10.52 4.99 -4.99
CA GLU A 44 11.64 4.40 -4.24
C GLU A 44 11.22 3.08 -3.57
N MET A 45 10.04 3.08 -2.94
CA MET A 45 9.50 1.89 -2.29
C MET A 45 9.25 0.74 -3.26
N ALA A 46 8.90 1.03 -4.50
CA ALA A 46 8.62 0.05 -5.54
C ALA A 46 9.87 -0.47 -6.26
N GLU A 47 11.03 0.17 -6.09
CA GLU A 47 12.27 -0.18 -6.79
C GLU A 47 12.66 -1.67 -6.65
N PRO A 48 12.54 -2.32 -5.46
CA PRO A 48 12.85 -3.75 -5.31
C PRO A 48 11.95 -4.67 -6.14
N PHE A 49 10.83 -4.16 -6.62
CA PHE A 49 9.84 -4.93 -7.40
C PHE A 49 9.93 -4.67 -8.91
N LYS A 50 10.99 -4.03 -9.34
CA LYS A 50 11.22 -3.79 -10.78
C LYS A 50 11.26 -5.11 -11.55
N GLY A 51 10.59 -5.13 -12.70
CA GLY A 51 10.42 -6.36 -13.50
C GLY A 51 9.27 -7.26 -13.04
N LYS A 52 8.60 -6.92 -11.95
CA LYS A 52 7.39 -7.61 -11.46
C LYS A 52 6.15 -6.78 -11.77
N LYS A 53 5.03 -7.45 -11.97
CA LYS A 53 3.76 -6.77 -12.15
C LYS A 53 3.21 -6.27 -10.81
N ILE A 54 2.77 -5.03 -10.77
CA ILE A 54 2.11 -4.42 -9.61
C ILE A 54 0.60 -4.39 -9.85
N PHE A 55 -0.15 -4.82 -8.85
CA PHE A 55 -1.60 -4.67 -8.85
C PHE A 55 -1.99 -3.50 -7.94
N MET A 56 -2.72 -2.52 -8.51
CA MET A 56 -3.20 -1.36 -7.77
C MET A 56 -4.72 -1.42 -7.64
N LEU A 57 -5.19 -1.38 -6.42
CA LEU A 57 -6.61 -1.40 -6.08
C LEU A 57 -7.05 -0.06 -5.50
N SER A 58 -8.18 0.44 -5.96
CA SER A 58 -8.79 1.67 -5.47
C SER A 58 -10.32 1.64 -5.64
N ASP A 59 -11.00 2.60 -5.05
CA ASP A 59 -12.36 2.98 -5.41
C ASP A 59 -12.35 4.35 -6.11
N ASP A 60 -13.52 4.83 -6.51
CA ASP A 60 -13.62 6.12 -7.21
C ASP A 60 -13.04 7.28 -6.40
N ASN A 61 -13.25 7.29 -5.08
CA ASN A 61 -12.77 8.36 -4.21
C ASN A 61 -11.26 8.32 -4.04
N THR A 62 -10.72 7.15 -3.75
CA THR A 62 -9.27 6.98 -3.53
C THR A 62 -8.50 7.10 -4.84
N PHE A 63 -9.06 6.67 -5.96
CA PHE A 63 -8.45 6.87 -7.27
C PHE A 63 -8.33 8.36 -7.61
N ALA A 64 -9.39 9.13 -7.41
CA ALA A 64 -9.37 10.57 -7.64
C ALA A 64 -8.42 11.30 -6.68
N ALA A 65 -8.36 10.88 -5.42
CA ALA A 65 -7.51 11.52 -4.41
C ALA A 65 -6.01 11.27 -4.63
N ALA A 66 -5.63 10.06 -4.96
CA ALA A 66 -4.21 9.66 -5.06
C ALA A 66 -3.92 8.58 -6.10
N GLY A 67 -4.88 7.73 -6.43
CA GLY A 67 -4.66 6.55 -7.28
C GLY A 67 -4.18 6.89 -8.68
N GLU A 68 -4.77 7.88 -9.32
CA GLU A 68 -4.38 8.33 -10.66
C GLU A 68 -2.92 8.78 -10.70
N ARG A 69 -2.51 9.60 -9.73
CA ARG A 69 -1.13 10.08 -9.62
C ARG A 69 -0.16 8.95 -9.27
N THR A 70 -0.57 8.04 -8.39
CA THR A 70 0.24 6.86 -8.04
C THR A 70 0.49 5.99 -9.27
N LEU A 71 -0.55 5.72 -10.06
CA LEU A 71 -0.44 4.96 -11.30
C LEU A 71 0.54 5.61 -12.27
N ALA A 72 0.41 6.93 -12.48
CA ALA A 72 1.31 7.66 -13.36
C ALA A 72 2.77 7.58 -12.88
N LEU A 73 3.02 7.78 -11.59
CA LEU A 73 4.36 7.72 -11.01
C LEU A 73 5.00 6.34 -11.21
N LEU A 74 4.26 5.27 -10.98
CA LEU A 74 4.75 3.90 -11.15
C LEU A 74 5.01 3.57 -12.62
N GLN A 75 4.12 3.97 -13.52
CA GLN A 75 4.29 3.76 -14.96
C GLN A 75 5.49 4.54 -15.52
N GLU A 76 5.65 5.79 -15.12
CA GLU A 76 6.80 6.63 -15.49
C GLU A 76 8.13 6.03 -15.00
N ALA A 77 8.10 5.37 -13.84
CA ALA A 77 9.27 4.66 -13.29
C ALA A 77 9.55 3.31 -14.00
N GLY A 78 8.72 2.91 -14.97
CA GLY A 78 8.92 1.71 -15.75
C GLY A 78 8.27 0.44 -15.19
N HIS A 79 7.36 0.56 -14.22
CA HIS A 79 6.62 -0.57 -13.69
C HIS A 79 5.43 -0.95 -14.56
N ASP A 80 5.19 -2.27 -14.66
CA ASP A 80 3.97 -2.82 -15.24
C ASP A 80 2.89 -2.85 -14.13
N VAL A 81 1.87 -2.00 -14.28
CA VAL A 81 0.83 -1.83 -13.26
C VAL A 81 -0.52 -2.20 -13.83
N LYS A 82 -1.20 -3.16 -13.21
CA LYS A 82 -2.62 -3.41 -13.42
C LYS A 82 -3.41 -2.65 -12.36
N SER A 83 -4.23 -1.70 -12.80
CA SER A 83 -5.10 -0.92 -11.92
C SER A 83 -6.53 -1.41 -12.02
N PHE A 84 -7.15 -1.66 -10.87
CA PHE A 84 -8.56 -1.94 -10.78
C PHE A 84 -9.22 -0.95 -9.81
N THR A 85 -10.33 -0.36 -10.26
CA THR A 85 -11.08 0.62 -9.47
C THR A 85 -12.51 0.15 -9.27
N PHE A 86 -12.94 0.04 -8.01
CA PHE A 86 -14.35 -0.18 -7.71
C PHE A 86 -15.14 1.10 -7.98
N HIS A 87 -16.13 1.02 -8.85
CA HIS A 87 -17.01 2.14 -9.20
C HIS A 87 -18.20 2.18 -8.23
N THR A 88 -18.04 2.92 -7.15
CA THR A 88 -19.06 3.07 -6.11
C THR A 88 -19.79 4.40 -6.19
N GLY A 89 -19.34 5.32 -7.08
CA GLY A 89 -19.90 6.68 -7.20
C GLY A 89 -19.69 7.46 -5.92
N LYS A 90 -20.79 7.90 -5.31
CA LYS A 90 -20.78 8.62 -4.03
C LYS A 90 -20.87 7.68 -2.81
N ASP A 91 -21.13 6.41 -3.05
CA ASP A 91 -21.27 5.42 -1.98
C ASP A 91 -19.92 4.97 -1.44
N ILE A 92 -19.94 4.43 -0.24
CA ILE A 92 -18.76 3.82 0.38
C ILE A 92 -18.68 2.37 -0.08
N LEU A 93 -17.48 1.94 -0.47
CA LEU A 93 -17.22 0.54 -0.75
C LEU A 93 -17.31 -0.27 0.55
N ILE A 94 -18.20 -1.25 0.57
CA ILE A 94 -18.31 -2.18 1.69
C ILE A 94 -17.41 -3.38 1.38
N PRO A 95 -16.42 -3.69 2.24
CA PRO A 95 -15.53 -4.83 2.04
C PRO A 95 -16.22 -6.15 2.40
N ASP A 96 -17.25 -6.48 1.65
CA ASP A 96 -18.06 -7.69 1.80
C ASP A 96 -17.61 -8.82 0.84
N GLU A 97 -18.36 -9.89 0.82
CA GLU A 97 -18.09 -11.05 -0.02
C GLU A 97 -18.15 -10.71 -1.52
N LYS A 98 -19.03 -9.80 -1.92
CA LYS A 98 -19.13 -9.34 -3.31
C LYS A 98 -17.86 -8.59 -3.73
N ALA A 99 -17.38 -7.68 -2.88
CA ALA A 99 -16.17 -6.93 -3.13
C ALA A 99 -14.96 -7.87 -3.22
N LEU A 100 -14.85 -8.83 -2.30
CA LEU A 100 -13.78 -9.82 -2.29
C LEU A 100 -13.82 -10.69 -3.55
N GLY A 101 -15.00 -11.20 -3.93
CA GLY A 101 -15.18 -12.01 -5.13
C GLY A 101 -14.82 -11.23 -6.40
N ARG A 102 -15.23 -9.99 -6.49
CA ARG A 102 -14.87 -9.13 -7.63
C ARG A 102 -13.36 -8.89 -7.71
N LEU A 103 -12.74 -8.57 -6.57
CA LEU A 103 -11.29 -8.41 -6.50
C LEU A 103 -10.56 -9.69 -6.95
N PHE A 104 -11.00 -10.84 -6.48
CA PHE A 104 -10.40 -12.12 -6.84
C PHE A 104 -10.47 -12.40 -8.36
N MET A 105 -11.58 -12.03 -8.99
CA MET A 105 -11.73 -12.16 -10.45
C MET A 105 -10.82 -11.22 -11.23
N GLU A 106 -10.51 -10.06 -10.69
CA GLU A 106 -9.66 -9.06 -11.34
C GLU A 106 -8.18 -9.29 -11.09
N LEU A 107 -7.81 -10.04 -10.06
CA LEU A 107 -6.43 -10.39 -9.79
C LEU A 107 -5.84 -11.17 -10.97
N ASP A 108 -4.73 -10.70 -11.46
CA ASP A 108 -3.94 -11.41 -12.45
C ASP A 108 -3.19 -12.54 -11.73
N HIS A 109 -3.50 -13.79 -12.06
CA HIS A 109 -2.90 -14.95 -11.42
C HIS A 109 -1.38 -15.02 -11.61
N THR A 110 -0.83 -14.30 -12.57
CA THR A 110 0.63 -14.18 -12.73
C THR A 110 1.30 -13.37 -11.63
N LEU A 111 0.54 -12.63 -10.82
CA LEU A 111 1.05 -11.87 -9.68
C LEU A 111 1.38 -12.75 -8.47
N ILE A 112 0.84 -13.98 -8.44
CA ILE A 112 0.93 -14.88 -7.29
C ILE A 112 2.14 -15.83 -7.42
N THR A 113 2.77 -15.82 -8.56
CA THR A 113 4.01 -16.56 -8.81
C THR A 113 5.21 -15.65 -8.65
#